data_43988b192af28baff1679fced0e8e66c
#
_entry.id   43988b192af28baff1679fced0e8e66c
#
_cell.length_a   1.000
_cell.length_b   1.000
_cell.length_c   1.000
_cell.angle_alpha   90.00
_cell.angle_beta   90.00
_cell.angle_gamma   90.00
#
_symmetry.space_group_name_H-M   'P 1'
#
loop_
_entity.id
_entity.type
_entity.pdbx_description
1 polymer ?
#
loop_
_entity_poly.entity_id
_entity_poly.type
_entity_poly.pdbx_seq_one_letter_code
_entity_poly.pdbx_strand_id
1 'polypeptide(L)'
;MPCTTLRDLGESSAPLRLGLCALALSGLLYAQSQREAVESKAQNNSNEAWIRLVTVDRFAFGGIGYSQLQSAGEAAYEAIFSRPSALAEFETIYLVGNPEAKAYALFGIHDLSSDRYLELARPLRNSHERVLTQSGCLVSVESMDTIIRHIDSGLYSLIKGTPRFRVARDPNPVTAAARSPAAESRWCPRQSCTASRPDRTSLPDSP
;
A
#
# COMPACT_ATOMS: atom_id res chain seq x y z
N MET A 1 82.18 11.93 34.23
CA MET A 1 81.34 12.74 35.08
C MET A 1 79.93 12.41 34.65
N PRO A 2 78.96 12.24 35.55
CA PRO A 2 78.37 10.92 35.69
C PRO A 2 77.07 10.71 34.89
N CYS A 3 76.85 9.46 34.54
CA CYS A 3 75.61 8.86 34.10
C CYS A 3 74.46 9.11 35.06
N THR A 4 73.30 9.41 34.54
CA THR A 4 72.02 9.30 35.28
C THR A 4 71.12 8.36 34.51
N THR A 5 70.98 7.16 35.04
CA THR A 5 70.05 6.11 34.69
C THR A 5 68.64 6.58 34.92
N LEU A 6 67.79 6.60 33.89
CA LEU A 6 66.36 6.68 33.99
C LEU A 6 65.77 5.29 34.13
N ARG A 7 65.22 5.05 35.30
CA ARG A 7 64.55 3.86 35.76
C ARG A 7 63.21 3.67 35.06
N ASP A 8 63.02 2.47 34.63
CA ASP A 8 61.74 1.76 34.39
C ASP A 8 60.55 2.29 35.19
N LEU A 9 59.54 2.74 34.56
CA LEU A 9 58.21 2.85 35.12
C LEU A 9 57.24 2.00 34.33
N GLY A 10 57.18 0.74 34.77
CA GLY A 10 55.95 0.04 35.07
C GLY A 10 54.92 -0.10 33.96
N GLU A 11 55.12 -1.13 33.13
CA GLU A 11 54.03 -1.85 32.51
C GLU A 11 52.98 -2.35 33.52
N SER A 12 51.78 -1.74 33.57
CA SER A 12 50.66 -2.35 34.27
C SER A 12 49.29 -1.81 33.81
N SER A 13 49.07 -1.65 32.50
CA SER A 13 47.76 -1.28 31.99
C SER A 13 47.18 -2.18 30.89
N ALA A 14 47.76 -3.35 30.65
CA ALA A 14 47.35 -4.28 29.61
C ALA A 14 45.91 -4.90 29.81
N PRO A 15 45.47 -5.29 31.01
CA PRO A 15 44.17 -5.95 31.17
C PRO A 15 42.98 -5.04 30.94
N LEU A 16 43.09 -3.73 31.20
CA LEU A 16 41.98 -2.79 31.05
C LEU A 16 41.61 -2.52 29.57
N ARG A 17 42.62 -2.57 28.68
CA ARG A 17 42.40 -2.32 27.25
C ARG A 17 41.70 -3.48 26.54
N LEU A 18 41.92 -4.72 26.95
CA LEU A 18 41.27 -5.91 26.42
C LEU A 18 39.78 -5.95 26.77
N GLY A 19 39.39 -5.53 27.97
CA GLY A 19 37.99 -5.46 28.41
C GLY A 19 37.16 -4.42 27.62
N LEU A 20 37.73 -3.28 27.31
CA LEU A 20 37.07 -2.23 26.53
C LEU A 20 36.83 -2.65 25.05
N CYS A 21 37.74 -3.36 24.44
CA CYS A 21 37.59 -3.88 23.10
C CYS A 21 36.48 -4.96 23.01
N ALA A 22 36.35 -5.83 24.00
CA ALA A 22 35.33 -6.87 24.05
C ALA A 22 33.91 -6.27 24.17
N LEU A 23 33.75 -5.21 24.97
CA LEU A 23 32.48 -4.52 25.11
C LEU A 23 32.09 -3.75 23.82
N ALA A 24 33.04 -3.16 23.12
CA ALA A 24 32.80 -2.48 21.86
C ALA A 24 32.38 -3.46 20.74
N LEU A 25 33.00 -4.64 20.67
CA LEU A 25 32.66 -5.67 19.70
C LEU A 25 31.27 -6.26 19.95
N SER A 26 30.88 -6.51 21.19
CA SER A 26 29.53 -7.01 21.51
C SER A 26 28.44 -5.96 21.23
N GLY A 27 28.70 -4.69 21.44
CA GLY A 27 27.79 -3.61 21.06
C GLY A 27 27.59 -3.48 19.55
N LEU A 28 28.66 -3.68 18.78
CA LEU A 28 28.61 -3.65 17.31
C LEU A 28 27.79 -4.80 16.74
N LEU A 29 27.99 -6.02 17.24
CA LEU A 29 27.22 -7.20 16.83
C LEU A 29 25.74 -7.07 17.17
N TYR A 30 25.40 -6.52 18.34
CA TYR A 30 24.03 -6.27 18.71
C TYR A 30 23.35 -5.23 17.81
N ALA A 31 24.05 -4.14 17.46
CA ALA A 31 23.54 -3.13 16.55
C ALA A 31 23.31 -3.66 15.13
N GLN A 32 24.17 -4.57 14.64
CA GLN A 32 23.99 -5.23 13.35
C GLN A 32 22.74 -6.13 13.35
N SER A 33 22.58 -6.96 14.37
CA SER A 33 21.41 -7.82 14.51
C SER A 33 20.07 -7.05 14.53
N GLN A 34 20.03 -5.88 15.16
CA GLN A 34 18.86 -5.02 15.17
C GLN A 34 18.57 -4.42 13.78
N ARG A 35 19.59 -4.06 13.01
CA ARG A 35 19.41 -3.56 11.64
C ARG A 35 18.84 -4.62 10.71
N GLU A 36 19.39 -5.83 10.75
CA GLU A 36 18.91 -6.97 9.93
C GLU A 36 17.45 -7.31 10.24
N ALA A 37 17.03 -7.28 11.52
CA ALA A 37 15.66 -7.51 11.91
C ALA A 37 14.70 -6.42 11.40
N VAL A 38 15.12 -5.15 11.42
CA VAL A 38 14.34 -4.01 10.90
C VAL A 38 14.22 -4.10 9.38
N GLU A 39 15.32 -4.38 8.67
CA GLU A 39 15.33 -4.51 7.21
C GLU A 39 14.46 -5.69 6.75
N SER A 40 14.56 -6.84 7.41
CA SER A 40 13.71 -8.01 7.12
C SER A 40 12.22 -7.71 7.30
N LYS A 41 11.86 -7.00 8.36
CA LYS A 41 10.46 -6.60 8.59
C LYS A 41 9.97 -5.59 7.54
N ALA A 42 10.80 -4.64 7.16
CA ALA A 42 10.48 -3.67 6.11
C ALA A 42 10.28 -4.37 4.76
N GLN A 43 11.13 -5.34 4.41
CA GLN A 43 11.03 -6.13 3.19
C GLN A 43 9.76 -6.98 3.15
N ASN A 44 9.40 -7.62 4.26
CA ASN A 44 8.16 -8.40 4.37
C ASN A 44 6.91 -7.52 4.18
N ASN A 45 6.88 -6.35 4.79
CA ASN A 45 5.80 -5.38 4.61
C ASN A 45 5.72 -4.87 3.16
N SER A 46 6.88 -4.71 2.50
CA SER A 46 6.96 -4.32 1.10
C SER A 46 6.32 -5.37 0.20
N ASN A 47 6.70 -6.62 0.37
CA ASN A 47 6.17 -7.73 -0.41
C ASN A 47 4.65 -7.90 -0.20
N GLU A 48 4.19 -7.74 1.05
CA GLU A 48 2.77 -7.83 1.37
C GLU A 48 1.94 -6.76 0.66
N ALA A 49 2.36 -5.51 0.65
CA ALA A 49 1.66 -4.43 -0.03
C ALA A 49 1.60 -4.67 -1.55
N TRP A 50 2.70 -5.12 -2.14
CA TRP A 50 2.77 -5.45 -3.56
C TRP A 50 1.81 -6.58 -3.93
N ILE A 51 1.84 -7.70 -3.19
CA ILE A 51 0.93 -8.83 -3.41
C ILE A 51 -0.52 -8.39 -3.29
N ARG A 52 -0.86 -7.63 -2.25
CA ARG A 52 -2.22 -7.11 -2.04
C ARG A 52 -2.70 -6.25 -3.20
N LEU A 53 -1.83 -5.42 -3.76
CA LEU A 53 -2.23 -4.55 -4.86
C LEU A 53 -2.39 -5.31 -6.17
N VAL A 54 -1.50 -6.28 -6.47
CA VAL A 54 -1.61 -7.12 -7.67
C VAL A 54 -2.87 -8.01 -7.66
N THR A 55 -3.29 -8.45 -6.48
CA THR A 55 -4.45 -9.35 -6.31
C THR A 55 -5.71 -8.62 -5.83
N VAL A 56 -5.74 -7.29 -5.90
CA VAL A 56 -6.89 -6.51 -5.46
C VAL A 56 -8.14 -6.86 -6.29
N ASP A 57 -9.29 -6.97 -5.64
CA ASP A 57 -10.55 -7.37 -6.26
C ASP A 57 -11.42 -6.17 -6.72
N ARG A 58 -11.06 -4.95 -6.33
CA ARG A 58 -11.77 -3.74 -6.71
C ARG A 58 -10.91 -2.49 -6.63
N PHE A 59 -11.17 -1.56 -7.50
CA PHE A 59 -10.57 -0.23 -7.50
C PHE A 59 -11.41 0.72 -6.66
N ALA A 60 -10.86 1.23 -5.56
CA ALA A 60 -11.60 2.06 -4.62
C ALA A 60 -10.69 3.09 -3.95
N PHE A 61 -11.01 4.36 -4.15
CA PHE A 61 -10.44 5.49 -3.43
C PHE A 61 -11.52 6.20 -2.63
N GLY A 62 -11.17 6.80 -1.47
CA GLY A 62 -12.05 7.69 -0.74
C GLY A 62 -12.85 6.98 0.30
N GLY A 63 -12.73 6.12 1.01
CA GLY A 63 -13.54 5.46 2.04
C GLY A 63 -14.62 4.56 1.48
N ILE A 64 -14.65 3.35 1.96
CA ILE A 64 -15.61 2.33 1.58
C ILE A 64 -16.53 1.99 2.76
N GLY A 65 -17.75 1.56 2.40
CA GLY A 65 -18.78 1.23 3.38
C GLY A 65 -19.32 2.45 4.14
N TYR A 66 -20.19 2.20 5.10
CA TYR A 66 -20.80 3.23 5.93
C TYR A 66 -19.78 3.95 6.82
N SER A 67 -18.78 3.23 7.29
CA SER A 67 -17.75 3.77 8.19
C SER A 67 -16.63 4.54 7.47
N GLN A 68 -16.72 4.70 6.15
CA GLN A 68 -15.73 5.42 5.34
C GLN A 68 -14.29 4.91 5.57
N LEU A 69 -14.13 3.62 5.69
CA LEU A 69 -12.81 3.00 5.92
C LEU A 69 -11.96 3.02 4.65
N GLN A 70 -10.66 3.16 4.82
CA GLN A 70 -9.72 3.01 3.72
C GLN A 70 -9.77 1.59 3.16
N SER A 71 -9.86 1.45 1.84
CA SER A 71 -9.82 0.14 1.19
C SER A 71 -8.46 -0.54 1.34
N ALA A 72 -8.44 -1.88 1.30
CA ALA A 72 -7.18 -2.63 1.33
C ALA A 72 -6.27 -2.29 0.13
N GLY A 73 -6.88 -2.07 -1.06
CA GLY A 73 -6.17 -1.64 -2.26
C GLY A 73 -5.56 -0.25 -2.12
N GLU A 74 -6.31 0.71 -1.57
CA GLU A 74 -5.81 2.05 -1.32
C GLU A 74 -4.68 2.06 -0.28
N ALA A 75 -4.80 1.28 0.80
CA ALA A 75 -3.74 1.15 1.79
C ALA A 75 -2.45 0.54 1.20
N ALA A 76 -2.59 -0.45 0.32
CA ALA A 76 -1.47 -1.05 -0.40
C ALA A 76 -0.84 -0.06 -1.39
N TYR A 77 -1.67 0.69 -2.13
CA TYR A 77 -1.23 1.76 -3.02
C TYR A 77 -0.40 2.81 -2.28
N GLU A 78 -0.88 3.35 -1.15
CA GLU A 78 -0.14 4.35 -0.36
C GLU A 78 1.19 3.80 0.16
N ALA A 79 1.21 2.53 0.58
CA ALA A 79 2.42 1.88 1.05
C ALA A 79 3.49 1.75 -0.06
N ILE A 80 3.08 1.49 -1.30
CA ILE A 80 3.98 1.44 -2.46
C ILE A 80 4.38 2.86 -2.87
N PHE A 81 3.42 3.78 -2.96
CA PHE A 81 3.64 5.16 -3.40
C PHE A 81 4.68 5.90 -2.56
N SER A 82 4.81 5.56 -1.28
CA SER A 82 5.79 6.16 -0.36
C SER A 82 7.23 5.67 -0.55
N ARG A 83 7.49 4.73 -1.46
CA ARG A 83 8.82 4.12 -1.66
C ARG A 83 9.63 4.85 -2.74
N PRO A 84 10.96 4.85 -2.63
CA PRO A 84 11.83 5.37 -3.70
C PRO A 84 11.67 4.62 -5.04
N SER A 85 11.30 3.33 -4.99
CA SER A 85 11.07 2.44 -6.14
C SER A 85 9.64 2.49 -6.70
N ALA A 86 8.77 3.35 -6.19
CA ALA A 86 7.34 3.36 -6.47
C ALA A 86 7.00 3.30 -7.96
N LEU A 87 7.67 4.10 -8.79
CA LEU A 87 7.41 4.12 -10.24
C LEU A 87 7.66 2.75 -10.87
N ALA A 88 8.81 2.13 -10.61
CA ALA A 88 9.15 0.82 -11.16
C ALA A 88 8.22 -0.29 -10.64
N GLU A 89 7.79 -0.19 -9.38
CA GLU A 89 6.84 -1.12 -8.81
C GLU A 89 5.46 -0.99 -9.48
N PHE A 90 4.96 0.23 -9.68
CA PHE A 90 3.70 0.44 -10.40
C PHE A 90 3.76 0.01 -11.87
N GLU A 91 4.88 0.24 -12.57
CA GLU A 91 5.06 -0.29 -13.93
C GLU A 91 5.00 -1.82 -13.96
N THR A 92 5.61 -2.48 -12.98
CA THR A 92 5.54 -3.94 -12.87
C THR A 92 4.10 -4.40 -12.58
N ILE A 93 3.39 -3.74 -11.66
CA ILE A 93 1.98 -4.04 -11.35
C ILE A 93 1.08 -3.84 -12.57
N TYR A 94 1.32 -2.79 -13.34
CA TYR A 94 0.60 -2.56 -14.61
C TYR A 94 0.75 -3.73 -15.58
N LEU A 95 1.91 -4.36 -15.65
CA LEU A 95 2.18 -5.47 -16.56
C LEU A 95 1.54 -6.79 -16.12
N VAL A 96 1.55 -7.08 -14.81
CA VAL A 96 1.18 -8.42 -14.29
C VAL A 96 -0.18 -8.43 -13.56
N GLY A 97 -0.71 -7.26 -13.21
CA GLY A 97 -1.93 -7.13 -12.41
C GLY A 97 -3.21 -7.38 -13.22
N ASN A 98 -4.29 -7.65 -12.48
CA ASN A 98 -5.65 -7.65 -13.01
C ASN A 98 -6.10 -6.22 -13.37
N PRO A 99 -7.29 -6.01 -13.98
CA PRO A 99 -7.77 -4.69 -14.38
C PRO A 99 -7.80 -3.67 -13.24
N GLU A 100 -8.18 -4.09 -12.04
CA GLU A 100 -8.24 -3.24 -10.85
C GLU A 100 -6.84 -2.80 -10.41
N ALA A 101 -5.88 -3.72 -10.40
CA ALA A 101 -4.48 -3.43 -10.10
C ALA A 101 -3.85 -2.50 -11.13
N LYS A 102 -4.15 -2.70 -12.42
CA LYS A 102 -3.72 -1.79 -13.51
C LYS A 102 -4.26 -0.38 -13.31
N ALA A 103 -5.52 -0.22 -12.87
CA ALA A 103 -6.11 1.07 -12.58
C ALA A 103 -5.36 1.80 -11.45
N TYR A 104 -5.03 1.11 -10.36
CA TYR A 104 -4.18 1.66 -9.30
C TYR A 104 -2.79 2.02 -9.80
N ALA A 105 -2.17 1.16 -10.60
CA ALA A 105 -0.85 1.39 -11.16
C ALA A 105 -0.83 2.62 -12.07
N LEU A 106 -1.80 2.76 -12.98
CA LEU A 106 -1.93 3.93 -13.84
C LEU A 106 -2.08 5.23 -13.04
N PHE A 107 -2.87 5.21 -11.97
CA PHE A 107 -3.03 6.38 -11.12
C PHE A 107 -1.71 6.72 -10.39
N GLY A 108 -0.98 5.73 -9.91
CA GLY A 108 0.34 5.95 -9.28
C GLY A 108 1.39 6.49 -10.27
N ILE A 109 1.41 5.95 -11.48
CA ILE A 109 2.32 6.41 -12.54
C ILE A 109 1.96 7.85 -12.97
N HIS A 110 0.67 8.18 -13.07
CA HIS A 110 0.22 9.55 -13.38
C HIS A 110 0.77 10.56 -12.37
N ASP A 111 0.71 10.26 -11.07
CA ASP A 111 1.19 11.15 -10.01
C ASP A 111 2.74 11.24 -9.95
N LEU A 112 3.45 10.21 -10.43
CA LEU A 112 4.92 10.14 -10.38
C LEU A 112 5.59 10.56 -11.68
N SER A 113 4.99 10.28 -12.85
CA SER A 113 5.57 10.54 -14.17
C SER A 113 4.49 10.68 -15.23
N SER A 114 4.13 11.91 -15.57
CA SER A 114 3.09 12.20 -16.57
C SER A 114 3.44 11.64 -17.96
N ASP A 115 4.71 11.69 -18.37
CA ASP A 115 5.12 11.19 -19.69
C ASP A 115 4.93 9.67 -19.77
N ARG A 116 5.35 8.97 -18.75
CA ARG A 116 5.20 7.52 -18.69
C ARG A 116 3.74 7.08 -18.61
N TYR A 117 2.94 7.84 -17.88
CA TYR A 117 1.50 7.63 -17.84
C TYR A 117 0.87 7.74 -19.25
N LEU A 118 1.20 8.80 -20.01
CA LEU A 118 0.64 9.01 -21.35
C LEU A 118 0.98 7.85 -22.30
N GLU A 119 2.18 7.29 -22.21
CA GLU A 119 2.57 6.12 -23.00
C GLU A 119 1.71 4.90 -22.66
N LEU A 120 1.57 4.58 -21.36
CA LEU A 120 0.87 3.38 -20.88
C LEU A 120 -0.65 3.50 -20.98
N ALA A 121 -1.21 4.70 -20.80
CA ALA A 121 -2.65 4.94 -20.92
C ALA A 121 -3.15 4.93 -22.37
N ARG A 122 -2.29 5.32 -23.35
CA ARG A 122 -2.68 5.42 -24.77
C ARG A 122 -3.37 4.18 -25.33
N PRO A 123 -2.85 2.95 -25.20
CA PRO A 123 -3.50 1.75 -25.74
C PRO A 123 -4.81 1.42 -25.04
N LEU A 124 -5.04 1.93 -23.85
CA LEU A 124 -6.22 1.64 -23.03
C LEU A 124 -7.34 2.67 -23.17
N ARG A 125 -7.10 3.81 -23.85
CA ARG A 125 -8.08 4.90 -24.04
C ARG A 125 -9.29 4.51 -24.89
N ASN A 126 -9.44 3.35 -25.38
CA ASN A 126 -10.65 2.83 -25.99
C ASN A 126 -10.90 1.40 -25.51
N SER A 127 -10.30 1.03 -24.40
CA SER A 127 -10.44 -0.31 -23.84
C SER A 127 -11.77 -0.44 -23.12
N HIS A 128 -12.49 -1.48 -23.46
CA HIS A 128 -13.70 -1.90 -22.76
C HIS A 128 -13.41 -2.91 -21.63
N GLU A 129 -12.13 -3.07 -21.26
CA GLU A 129 -11.74 -3.91 -20.12
C GLU A 129 -12.49 -3.42 -18.87
N ARG A 130 -13.15 -4.34 -18.20
CA ARG A 130 -14.05 -4.02 -17.08
C ARG A 130 -13.25 -3.97 -15.78
N VAL A 131 -13.45 -2.90 -15.04
CA VAL A 131 -12.86 -2.66 -13.72
C VAL A 131 -13.98 -2.60 -12.69
N LEU A 132 -13.90 -3.41 -11.66
CA LEU A 132 -14.83 -3.35 -10.54
C LEU A 132 -14.42 -2.17 -9.64
N THR A 133 -15.30 -1.17 -9.52
CA THR A 133 -15.05 0.03 -8.72
C THR A 133 -15.94 0.06 -7.48
N GLN A 134 -15.48 0.73 -6.42
CA GLN A 134 -16.29 0.97 -5.23
C GLN A 134 -16.10 2.39 -4.72
N SER A 135 -17.20 3.08 -4.46
CA SER A 135 -17.26 4.40 -3.81
C SER A 135 -18.31 4.37 -2.71
N GLY A 136 -17.89 4.55 -1.47
CA GLY A 136 -18.76 4.36 -0.32
C GLY A 136 -19.39 2.96 -0.29
N CYS A 137 -20.72 2.87 -0.30
CA CYS A 137 -21.46 1.61 -0.34
C CYS A 137 -21.81 1.14 -1.77
N LEU A 138 -21.51 1.94 -2.78
CA LEU A 138 -21.83 1.64 -4.17
C LEU A 138 -20.69 0.87 -4.82
N VAL A 139 -21.03 -0.29 -5.39
CA VAL A 139 -20.14 -1.07 -6.23
C VAL A 139 -20.64 -0.98 -7.65
N SER A 140 -19.77 -0.63 -8.58
CA SER A 140 -20.08 -0.49 -10.00
C SER A 140 -19.01 -1.16 -10.86
N VAL A 141 -19.31 -1.33 -12.12
CA VAL A 141 -18.35 -1.82 -13.12
C VAL A 141 -18.17 -0.72 -14.15
N GLU A 142 -16.95 -0.25 -14.28
CA GLU A 142 -16.58 0.79 -15.22
C GLU A 142 -15.62 0.24 -16.29
N SER A 143 -15.55 0.89 -17.45
CA SER A 143 -14.51 0.57 -18.43
C SER A 143 -13.18 1.20 -18.04
N MET A 144 -12.07 0.58 -18.41
CA MET A 144 -10.73 1.15 -18.20
C MET A 144 -10.60 2.54 -18.83
N ASP A 145 -11.22 2.79 -19.98
CA ASP A 145 -11.31 4.12 -20.60
C ASP A 145 -11.96 5.16 -19.68
N THR A 146 -13.04 4.78 -18.97
CA THR A 146 -13.69 5.67 -18.00
C THR A 146 -12.77 5.99 -16.82
N ILE A 147 -12.07 4.97 -16.30
CA ILE A 147 -11.06 5.16 -15.23
C ILE A 147 -9.97 6.13 -15.67
N ILE A 148 -9.44 5.97 -16.88
CA ILE A 148 -8.42 6.87 -17.45
C ILE A 148 -8.96 8.30 -17.53
N ARG A 149 -10.18 8.51 -17.99
CA ARG A 149 -10.80 9.85 -18.02
C ARG A 149 -10.94 10.45 -16.62
N HIS A 150 -11.27 9.65 -15.61
CA HIS A 150 -11.32 10.10 -14.23
C HIS A 150 -9.94 10.47 -13.68
N ILE A 151 -8.88 9.73 -14.06
CA ILE A 151 -7.49 10.08 -13.73
C ILE A 151 -7.12 11.41 -14.38
N ASP A 152 -7.34 11.56 -15.70
CA ASP A 152 -7.05 12.76 -16.47
C ASP A 152 -7.78 14.01 -15.91
N SER A 153 -9.01 13.84 -15.40
CA SER A 153 -9.77 14.93 -14.79
C SER A 153 -9.35 15.28 -13.36
N GLY A 154 -8.43 14.52 -12.76
CA GLY A 154 -7.99 14.70 -11.38
C GLY A 154 -9.00 14.26 -10.33
N LEU A 155 -10.05 13.53 -10.68
CA LEU A 155 -11.10 13.09 -9.76
C LEU A 155 -10.53 12.32 -8.56
N TYR A 156 -9.63 11.36 -8.81
CA TYR A 156 -9.05 10.55 -7.73
C TYR A 156 -8.07 11.33 -6.86
N SER A 157 -7.39 12.34 -7.41
CA SER A 157 -6.53 13.24 -6.62
C SER A 157 -7.33 14.07 -5.63
N LEU A 158 -8.52 14.54 -6.04
CA LEU A 158 -9.46 15.23 -5.14
C LEU A 158 -9.95 14.30 -4.02
N ILE A 159 -10.33 13.07 -4.36
CA ILE A 159 -10.81 12.08 -3.39
C ILE A 159 -9.70 11.70 -2.41
N LYS A 160 -8.47 11.47 -2.88
CA LYS A 160 -7.30 11.15 -2.06
C LYS A 160 -6.98 12.25 -1.04
N GLY A 161 -7.19 13.51 -1.38
CA GLY A 161 -6.98 14.67 -0.50
C GLY A 161 -8.02 14.83 0.61
N THR A 162 -9.13 14.09 0.57
CA THR A 162 -10.20 14.21 1.56
C THR A 162 -9.80 13.59 2.90
N PRO A 163 -10.01 14.29 4.06
CA PRO A 163 -9.73 13.71 5.37
C PRO A 163 -10.53 12.43 5.59
N ARG A 164 -9.89 11.37 6.00
CA ARG A 164 -10.50 10.04 6.21
C ARG A 164 -10.28 9.56 7.63
N PHE A 165 -11.21 8.78 8.12
CA PHE A 165 -11.03 8.06 9.37
C PHE A 165 -10.06 6.89 9.11
N ARG A 166 -8.78 7.07 9.44
CA ARG A 166 -7.86 5.94 9.54
C ARG A 166 -8.21 5.20 10.82
N VAL A 167 -8.72 3.98 10.70
CA VAL A 167 -8.73 3.08 11.86
C VAL A 167 -7.27 2.84 12.23
N ALA A 168 -6.88 3.32 13.40
CA ALA A 168 -5.56 3.00 13.94
C ALA A 168 -5.40 1.48 13.88
N ARG A 169 -4.41 1.01 13.10
CA ARG A 169 -4.07 -0.41 13.06
C ARG A 169 -3.75 -0.80 14.50
N ASP A 170 -4.62 -1.63 15.07
CA ASP A 170 -4.34 -2.24 16.37
C ASP A 170 -3.03 -3.05 16.20
N PRO A 171 -1.92 -2.67 16.84
CA PRO A 171 -0.63 -3.31 16.60
C PRO A 171 -0.59 -4.76 17.11
N ASN A 172 -1.68 -5.23 17.73
CA ASN A 172 -1.75 -6.54 18.34
C ASN A 172 -2.68 -7.47 17.53
N PRO A 173 -2.15 -8.39 16.71
CA PRO A 173 -2.95 -9.34 15.96
C PRO A 173 -3.76 -10.30 16.85
N VAL A 174 -3.45 -10.40 18.13
CA VAL A 174 -4.16 -11.26 19.09
C VAL A 174 -5.52 -10.66 19.47
N THR A 175 -5.66 -9.33 19.48
CA THR A 175 -6.94 -8.67 19.76
C THR A 175 -7.89 -8.64 18.56
N ALA A 176 -7.39 -8.74 17.34
CA ALA A 176 -8.22 -8.81 16.13
C ALA A 176 -9.01 -10.13 16.03
N ALA A 177 -8.44 -11.24 16.51
CA ALA A 177 -9.10 -12.55 16.49
C ALA A 177 -10.26 -12.67 17.49
N ALA A 178 -10.30 -11.81 18.51
CA ALA A 178 -11.34 -11.84 19.54
C ALA A 178 -12.60 -11.02 19.18
N ARG A 179 -12.54 -10.20 18.12
CA ARG A 179 -13.72 -9.52 17.59
C ARG A 179 -14.44 -10.47 16.64
N SER A 180 -15.30 -11.29 17.22
CA SER A 180 -16.18 -12.22 16.50
C SER A 180 -16.96 -11.50 15.39
N PRO A 181 -17.01 -12.04 14.15
CA PRO A 181 -17.79 -11.46 13.05
C PRO A 181 -19.31 -11.46 13.30
N ALA A 182 -19.76 -12.00 14.44
CA ALA A 182 -21.17 -12.02 14.82
C ALA A 182 -21.76 -10.65 15.25
N ALA A 183 -20.93 -9.62 15.46
CA ALA A 183 -21.42 -8.31 15.87
C ALA A 183 -21.75 -7.37 14.68
N GLU A 184 -21.17 -7.61 13.51
CA GLU A 184 -21.40 -6.74 12.34
C GLU A 184 -22.72 -7.00 11.59
N SER A 185 -23.35 -8.17 11.81
CA SER A 185 -24.58 -8.52 11.10
C SER A 185 -25.88 -7.89 11.66
N ARG A 186 -25.79 -7.13 12.78
CA ARG A 186 -26.99 -6.62 13.47
C ARG A 186 -27.38 -5.18 13.14
N TRP A 187 -26.62 -4.44 12.32
CA TRP A 187 -26.89 -3.02 12.08
C TRP A 187 -27.07 -2.61 10.61
N CYS A 188 -27.48 -3.54 9.74
CA CYS A 188 -28.17 -3.12 8.51
C CYS A 188 -29.68 -3.07 8.80
N PRO A 189 -30.29 -1.92 9.01
CA PRO A 189 -31.74 -1.84 8.94
C PRO A 189 -32.10 -2.24 7.51
N ARG A 190 -32.95 -3.26 7.39
CA ARG A 190 -33.61 -3.66 6.15
C ARG A 190 -34.36 -2.45 5.56
N GLN A 191 -33.65 -1.56 4.92
CA GLN A 191 -34.25 -0.68 3.94
C GLN A 191 -34.08 -1.37 2.60
N SER A 192 -35.18 -1.95 2.19
CA SER A 192 -35.49 -2.53 0.91
C SER A 192 -34.81 -1.75 -0.23
N CYS A 193 -33.64 -2.25 -0.69
CA CYS A 193 -33.22 -1.97 -2.05
C CYS A 193 -34.17 -2.73 -2.96
N THR A 194 -35.32 -2.14 -3.27
CA THR A 194 -36.15 -2.57 -4.38
C THR A 194 -35.33 -2.34 -5.63
N ALA A 195 -34.72 -3.42 -6.12
CA ALA A 195 -34.16 -3.47 -7.45
C ALA A 195 -35.29 -3.14 -8.42
N SER A 196 -35.27 -1.93 -8.97
CA SER A 196 -36.13 -1.54 -10.09
C SER A 196 -35.71 -2.42 -11.27
N ARG A 197 -36.51 -3.44 -11.50
CA ARG A 197 -36.43 -4.31 -12.66
C ARG A 197 -36.75 -3.47 -13.89
N PRO A 198 -35.86 -3.32 -14.88
CA PRO A 198 -36.21 -2.62 -16.10
C PRO A 198 -37.28 -3.44 -16.84
N ASP A 199 -38.36 -2.76 -17.12
CA ASP A 199 -39.52 -3.28 -17.83
C ASP A 199 -39.12 -3.68 -19.26
N ARG A 200 -39.29 -4.98 -19.55
CA ARG A 200 -39.04 -5.58 -20.86
C ARG A 200 -40.30 -5.48 -21.69
N THR A 201 -40.60 -4.31 -22.25
CA THR A 201 -41.61 -4.22 -23.28
C THR A 201 -41.22 -3.24 -24.36
N SER A 202 -41.17 -3.80 -25.54
CA SER A 202 -41.28 -3.29 -26.90
C SER A 202 -40.04 -3.44 -27.78
N LEU A 203 -39.96 -4.62 -28.42
CA LEU A 203 -39.37 -4.75 -29.74
C LEU A 203 -40.35 -4.12 -30.73
N PRO A 204 -39.95 -3.21 -31.63
CA PRO A 204 -40.71 -2.90 -32.81
C PRO A 204 -40.38 -3.95 -33.88
N ASP A 205 -41.44 -4.61 -34.39
CA ASP A 205 -41.42 -5.30 -35.66
C ASP A 205 -40.99 -4.36 -36.77
N SER A 206 -40.00 -4.73 -37.52
CA SER A 206 -39.64 -4.06 -38.77
C SER A 206 -39.91 -4.99 -39.94
N PRO A 207 -40.49 -4.47 -41.07
CA PRO A 207 -40.76 -5.21 -42.29
C PRO A 207 -39.52 -5.57 -43.10
#